data_0510ac6d41671344b597b6aec1b60b46
#
_entry.id   0510ac6d41671344b597b6aec1b60b46
#
_cell.length_a   1.000
_cell.length_b   1.000
_cell.length_c   1.000
_cell.angle_alpha   90.00
_cell.angle_beta   90.00
_cell.angle_gamma   90.00
#
_symmetry.space_group_name_H-M   'P 1'
#
loop_
_entity.id
_entity.type
_entity.pdbx_description
1 polymer ?
#
loop_
_entity_poly.entity_id
_entity_poly.type
_entity_poly.pdbx_seq_one_letter_code
_entity_poly.pdbx_strand_id
1 'polypeptide(L)'
;MKVILIQGKENSGKTTLCNQIDEWLQKGIFQDVNLKRVDVTKQCFKKQDFVAIYDVFAETADNKEVRILINSASDDNTSIDTFESFKNNCNEEYYKNKEVDILITTIRNNDNPKLQERIMEICDLAKKRF
;
A
#
# COMPACT_ATOMS: atom_id res chain seq x y z
N MET A 1 1.74 7.40 -10.50
CA MET A 1 1.78 6.44 -9.38
C MET A 1 2.60 5.23 -9.78
N LYS A 2 3.58 4.88 -8.98
CA LYS A 2 4.36 3.65 -9.17
C LYS A 2 3.70 2.51 -8.40
N VAL A 3 3.51 1.36 -9.03
CA VAL A 3 2.87 0.20 -8.42
C VAL A 3 3.89 -0.94 -8.28
N ILE A 4 3.95 -1.52 -7.08
CA ILE A 4 4.77 -2.69 -6.78
C ILE A 4 3.82 -3.79 -6.31
N LEU A 5 3.79 -4.90 -7.06
CA LEU A 5 2.95 -6.05 -6.74
C LEU A 5 3.79 -7.15 -6.09
N ILE A 6 3.32 -7.63 -4.94
CA ILE A 6 3.91 -8.78 -4.24
C ILE A 6 2.97 -9.95 -4.49
N GLN A 7 3.29 -10.76 -5.48
CA GLN A 7 2.42 -11.84 -5.94
C GLN A 7 2.73 -13.16 -5.22
N GLY A 8 1.68 -13.89 -4.89
CA GLY A 8 1.79 -15.21 -4.30
C GLY A 8 0.43 -15.76 -3.90
N LYS A 9 0.40 -17.04 -3.63
CA LYS A 9 -0.77 -17.69 -3.07
C LYS A 9 -0.87 -17.44 -1.57
N GLU A 10 -1.99 -17.81 -0.95
CA GLU A 10 -2.18 -17.72 0.49
C GLU A 10 -1.03 -18.41 1.25
N ASN A 11 -0.61 -17.80 2.35
CA ASN A 11 0.48 -18.31 3.21
C ASN A 11 1.86 -18.36 2.53
N SER A 12 2.10 -17.53 1.53
CA SER A 12 3.39 -17.47 0.82
C SER A 12 4.40 -16.46 1.38
N GLY A 13 4.10 -15.84 2.53
CA GLY A 13 4.98 -14.84 3.14
C GLY A 13 4.76 -13.40 2.68
N LYS A 14 3.71 -13.13 1.91
CA LYS A 14 3.37 -11.78 1.43
C LYS A 14 3.16 -10.80 2.58
N THR A 15 2.37 -11.19 3.59
CA THR A 15 2.08 -10.38 4.77
C THR A 15 3.33 -10.09 5.58
N THR A 16 4.20 -11.07 5.74
CA THR A 16 5.48 -10.91 6.44
C THR A 16 6.34 -9.84 5.78
N LEU A 17 6.45 -9.86 4.46
CA LEU A 17 7.22 -8.85 3.73
C LEU A 17 6.62 -7.45 3.89
N CYS A 18 5.30 -7.32 3.80
CA CYS A 18 4.63 -6.03 4.02
C CYS A 18 4.85 -5.51 5.43
N ASN A 19 4.77 -6.36 6.45
CA ASN A 19 5.04 -5.96 7.83
C ASN A 19 6.49 -5.53 8.04
N GLN A 20 7.43 -6.14 7.34
CA GLN A 20 8.83 -5.73 7.39
C GLN A 20 9.02 -4.34 6.76
N ILE A 21 8.39 -4.06 5.64
CA ILE A 21 8.44 -2.74 5.01
C ILE A 21 7.81 -1.69 5.92
N ASP A 22 6.65 -2.00 6.54
CA ASP A 22 5.99 -1.13 7.50
C ASP A 22 6.92 -0.77 8.66
N GLU A 23 7.60 -1.75 9.22
CA GLU A 23 8.55 -1.54 10.30
C GLU A 23 9.71 -0.63 9.87
N TRP A 24 10.27 -0.86 8.69
CA TRP A 24 11.34 -0.01 8.16
C TRP A 24 10.89 1.44 7.99
N LEU A 25 9.71 1.66 7.44
CA LEU A 25 9.16 3.00 7.25
C LEU A 25 8.92 3.71 8.57
N GLN A 26 8.34 3.02 9.55
CA GLN A 26 8.05 3.61 10.86
C GLN A 26 9.32 3.89 11.69
N LYS A 27 10.33 3.07 11.57
CA LYS A 27 11.61 3.26 12.28
C LYS A 27 12.56 4.21 11.57
N GLY A 28 12.27 4.62 10.36
CA GLY A 28 13.13 5.50 9.58
C GLY A 28 14.50 4.89 9.26
N ILE A 29 14.58 3.56 9.08
CA ILE A 29 15.85 2.82 8.91
C ILE A 29 16.45 3.01 7.51
N PHE A 30 16.14 4.05 6.82
CA PHE A 30 16.86 4.41 5.59
C PHE A 30 18.06 5.25 5.99
N GLN A 31 19.17 4.57 6.38
CA GLN A 31 20.36 5.20 6.95
C GLN A 31 20.99 6.28 6.04
N ASP A 32 20.74 6.20 4.74
CA ASP A 32 21.29 7.12 3.75
C ASP A 32 20.29 8.24 3.36
N VAL A 33 19.08 8.22 3.90
CA VAL A 33 18.07 9.23 3.65
C VAL A 33 17.68 9.88 4.97
N ASN A 34 17.95 11.17 5.11
CA ASN A 34 17.49 11.93 6.27
C ASN A 34 15.97 12.09 6.20
N LEU A 35 15.23 11.15 6.78
CA LEU A 35 13.79 11.27 6.93
C LEU A 35 13.49 12.23 8.06
N LYS A 36 12.80 13.31 7.74
CA LYS A 36 12.38 14.30 8.73
C LYS A 36 11.23 13.77 9.58
N ARG A 37 10.28 13.08 8.96
CA ARG A 37 9.07 12.58 9.61
C ARG A 37 8.36 11.56 8.73
N VAL A 38 7.68 10.60 9.36
CA VAL A 38 6.75 9.70 8.69
C VAL A 38 5.42 9.73 9.46
N ASP A 39 4.35 10.20 8.81
CA ASP A 39 3.01 10.15 9.36
C ASP A 39 2.31 8.91 8.84
N VAL A 40 1.70 8.12 9.72
CA VAL A 40 1.09 6.84 9.38
C VAL A 40 -0.41 6.84 9.71
N THR A 41 -1.23 6.46 8.74
CA THR A 41 -2.65 6.15 8.94
C THR A 41 -2.84 4.67 8.60
N LYS A 42 -3.14 3.84 9.61
CA LYS A 42 -3.11 2.39 9.47
C LYS A 42 -4.37 1.74 10.02
N GLN A 43 -4.90 0.77 9.27
CA GLN A 43 -5.96 -0.11 9.74
C GLN A 43 -5.46 -1.55 9.73
N CYS A 44 -5.53 -2.21 10.90
CA CYS A 44 -5.11 -3.59 11.07
C CYS A 44 -6.30 -4.53 10.95
N PHE A 45 -6.05 -5.70 10.39
CA PHE A 45 -6.99 -6.81 10.29
C PHE A 45 -6.50 -8.02 11.08
N LYS A 46 -7.18 -9.15 10.96
CA LYS A 46 -6.75 -10.40 11.55
C LYS A 46 -5.48 -10.92 10.88
N LYS A 47 -4.72 -11.77 11.58
CA LYS A 47 -3.51 -12.44 11.06
C LYS A 47 -2.40 -11.47 10.60
N GLN A 48 -2.28 -10.33 11.29
CA GLN A 48 -1.27 -9.31 11.01
C GLN A 48 -1.43 -8.60 9.66
N ASP A 49 -2.52 -8.80 8.95
CA ASP A 49 -2.82 -8.05 7.74
C ASP A 49 -3.19 -6.60 8.06
N PHE A 50 -2.87 -5.71 7.14
CA PHE A 50 -3.13 -4.29 7.30
C PHE A 50 -3.21 -3.55 5.97
N VAL A 51 -3.76 -2.36 6.02
CA VAL A 51 -3.63 -1.34 4.99
C VAL A 51 -3.19 -0.04 5.65
N ALA A 52 -2.26 0.67 5.05
CA ALA A 52 -1.72 1.89 5.64
C ALA A 52 -1.27 2.91 4.59
N ILE A 53 -1.45 4.19 4.94
CA ILE A 53 -0.90 5.32 4.19
C ILE A 53 0.26 5.88 5.00
N TYR A 54 1.40 6.07 4.34
CA TYR A 54 2.61 6.67 4.91
C TYR A 54 2.90 7.97 4.17
N ASP A 55 2.85 9.08 4.90
CA ASP A 55 3.34 10.35 4.39
C ASP A 55 4.77 10.55 4.86
N VAL A 56 5.70 10.40 3.95
CA VAL A 56 7.14 10.44 4.21
C VAL A 56 7.68 11.81 3.84
N PHE A 57 8.24 12.50 4.84
CA PHE A 57 8.87 13.81 4.66
C PHE A 57 10.37 13.64 4.72
N ALA A 58 11.05 13.88 3.60
CA ALA A 58 12.50 13.79 3.51
C ALA A 58 13.14 15.17 3.58
N GLU A 59 14.24 15.30 4.33
CA GLU A 59 15.10 16.47 4.29
C GLU A 59 15.92 16.46 3.00
N THR A 60 15.29 16.91 1.92
CA THR A 60 15.98 17.17 0.65
C THR A 60 15.95 18.66 0.37
N ALA A 61 16.75 19.12 -0.60
CA ALA A 61 16.75 20.51 -1.02
C ALA A 61 15.35 21.02 -1.39
N ASP A 62 14.44 20.11 -1.79
CA ASP A 62 13.08 20.42 -2.24
C ASP A 62 12.00 20.17 -1.18
N ASN A 63 12.36 19.74 0.04
CA ASN A 63 11.43 19.34 1.10
C ASN A 63 10.32 18.42 0.58
N LYS A 64 10.70 17.37 -0.11
CA LYS A 64 9.77 16.50 -0.83
C LYS A 64 8.96 15.61 0.11
N GLU A 65 7.65 15.59 -0.11
CA GLU A 65 6.72 14.67 0.54
C GLU A 65 6.36 13.54 -0.44
N VAL A 66 6.45 12.30 0.02
CA VAL A 66 6.08 11.11 -0.76
C VAL A 66 5.01 10.34 -0.01
N ARG A 67 3.90 10.03 -0.67
CA ARG A 67 2.84 9.20 -0.11
C ARG A 67 2.95 7.78 -0.60
N ILE A 68 3.04 6.85 0.35
CA ILE A 68 3.11 5.41 0.09
C ILE A 68 1.86 4.76 0.66
N LEU A 69 1.17 3.97 -0.15
CA LEU A 69 0.06 3.13 0.27
C LEU A 69 0.51 1.67 0.25
N ILE A 70 0.43 0.98 1.39
CA ILE A 70 0.75 -0.44 1.50
C ILE A 70 -0.50 -1.22 1.88
N ASN A 71 -0.78 -2.29 1.15
CA ASN A 71 -1.85 -3.24 1.46
C ASN A 71 -1.29 -4.65 1.51
N SER A 72 -1.45 -5.34 2.65
CA SER A 72 -1.11 -6.75 2.77
C SER A 72 -2.33 -7.67 2.72
N ALA A 73 -3.54 -7.11 2.70
CA ALA A 73 -4.80 -7.84 2.86
C ALA A 73 -5.48 -8.04 1.49
N SER A 74 -5.05 -9.04 0.74
CA SER A 74 -5.56 -9.34 -0.60
C SER A 74 -6.29 -10.67 -0.71
N ASP A 75 -6.55 -11.34 0.41
CA ASP A 75 -7.07 -12.71 0.43
C ASP A 75 -8.59 -12.79 0.66
N ASP A 76 -9.27 -11.67 0.90
CA ASP A 76 -10.72 -11.63 1.02
C ASP A 76 -11.31 -10.29 0.55
N ASN A 77 -12.58 -10.31 0.15
CA ASN A 77 -13.25 -9.14 -0.41
C ASN A 77 -13.41 -8.00 0.60
N THR A 78 -13.67 -8.30 1.86
CA THR A 78 -13.87 -7.27 2.88
C THR A 78 -12.62 -6.43 3.10
N SER A 79 -11.48 -7.08 3.19
CA SER A 79 -10.19 -6.39 3.33
C SER A 79 -9.83 -5.58 2.08
N ILE A 80 -10.13 -6.13 0.91
CA ILE A 80 -9.92 -5.42 -0.37
C ILE A 80 -10.81 -4.18 -0.47
N ASP A 81 -12.05 -4.24 0.04
CA ASP A 81 -12.92 -3.06 0.11
C ASP A 81 -12.27 -1.92 0.90
N THR A 82 -11.62 -2.23 2.01
CA THR A 82 -10.91 -1.24 2.82
C THR A 82 -9.72 -0.66 2.06
N PHE A 83 -8.97 -1.49 1.37
CA PHE A 83 -7.85 -1.04 0.52
C PHE A 83 -8.34 -0.08 -0.56
N GLU A 84 -9.43 -0.43 -1.25
CA GLU A 84 -10.04 0.43 -2.27
C GLU A 84 -10.46 1.77 -1.68
N SER A 85 -11.08 1.77 -0.50
CA SER A 85 -11.47 3.00 0.19
C SER A 85 -10.26 3.87 0.54
N PHE A 86 -9.18 3.29 1.03
CA PHE A 86 -7.95 4.02 1.32
C PHE A 86 -7.40 4.71 0.08
N LYS A 87 -7.34 3.98 -1.04
CA LYS A 87 -6.83 4.56 -2.30
C LYS A 87 -7.73 5.67 -2.82
N ASN A 88 -9.05 5.43 -2.86
CA ASN A 88 -10.01 6.39 -3.42
C ASN A 88 -10.10 7.67 -2.59
N ASN A 89 -9.94 7.57 -1.28
CA ASN A 89 -10.07 8.70 -0.37
C ASN A 89 -8.78 9.50 -0.20
N CYS A 90 -7.68 9.11 -0.85
CA CYS A 90 -6.40 9.82 -0.74
C CYS A 90 -6.49 11.28 -1.19
N ASN A 91 -7.43 11.62 -2.07
CA ASN A 91 -7.64 12.98 -2.56
C ASN A 91 -8.61 13.80 -1.70
N GLU A 92 -9.20 13.21 -0.65
CA GLU A 92 -10.11 13.93 0.24
C GLU A 92 -9.34 14.77 1.26
N GLU A 93 -10.00 15.80 1.78
CA GLU A 93 -9.43 16.73 2.76
C GLU A 93 -8.85 16.00 3.97
N TYR A 94 -9.48 14.92 4.41
CA TYR A 94 -9.01 14.10 5.52
C TYR A 94 -7.60 13.54 5.27
N TYR A 95 -7.26 13.23 4.03
CA TYR A 95 -5.95 12.73 3.62
C TYR A 95 -5.09 13.81 2.94
N LYS A 96 -5.33 15.09 3.24
CA LYS A 96 -4.55 16.25 2.76
C LYS A 96 -4.57 16.42 1.23
N ASN A 97 -5.62 15.97 0.55
CA ASN A 97 -5.80 16.12 -0.91
C ASN A 97 -4.57 15.71 -1.71
N LYS A 98 -3.91 14.63 -1.32
CA LYS A 98 -2.70 14.16 -2.00
C LYS A 98 -2.90 12.76 -2.57
N GLU A 99 -2.51 12.59 -3.84
CA GLU A 99 -2.52 11.29 -4.49
C GLU A 99 -1.38 10.39 -4.01
N VAL A 100 -1.55 9.08 -4.19
CA VAL A 100 -0.53 8.09 -3.87
C VAL A 100 0.60 8.17 -4.90
N ASP A 101 1.83 8.29 -4.42
CA ASP A 101 3.03 8.27 -5.27
C ASP A 101 3.51 6.85 -5.53
N ILE A 102 3.49 6.01 -4.48
CA ILE A 102 3.92 4.62 -4.56
C ILE A 102 2.85 3.74 -3.91
N LEU A 103 2.37 2.75 -4.65
CA LEU A 103 1.43 1.77 -4.14
C LEU A 103 2.10 0.40 -4.10
N ILE A 104 2.16 -0.19 -2.90
CA ILE A 104 2.68 -1.54 -2.69
C ILE A 104 1.52 -2.39 -2.20
N THR A 105 1.19 -3.43 -2.94
CA THR A 105 0.12 -4.34 -2.53
C THR A 105 0.48 -5.79 -2.79
N THR A 106 0.00 -6.65 -1.89
CA THR A 106 -0.03 -8.07 -2.17
C THR A 106 -1.11 -8.36 -3.19
N ILE A 107 -0.96 -9.44 -3.91
CA ILE A 107 -1.92 -9.91 -4.90
C ILE A 107 -1.87 -11.43 -4.98
N ARG A 108 -3.04 -12.06 -5.06
CA ARG A 108 -3.13 -13.50 -5.31
C ARG A 108 -2.63 -13.82 -6.70
N ASN A 109 -2.06 -14.99 -6.85
CA ASN A 109 -1.71 -15.50 -8.18
C ASN A 109 -2.93 -16.17 -8.85
N ASN A 110 -2.73 -17.00 -9.85
CA ASN A 110 -3.81 -17.58 -10.63
C ASN A 110 -4.72 -18.57 -9.88
N ASP A 111 -4.43 -18.86 -8.61
CA ASP A 111 -5.28 -19.71 -7.77
C ASP A 111 -6.61 -19.02 -7.39
N ASN A 112 -6.66 -17.70 -7.44
CA ASN A 112 -7.88 -16.93 -7.21
C ASN A 112 -7.99 -15.75 -8.18
N PRO A 113 -8.47 -15.99 -9.41
CA PRO A 113 -8.53 -14.96 -10.45
C PRO A 113 -9.41 -13.75 -10.10
N LYS A 114 -10.49 -13.96 -9.34
CA LYS A 114 -11.41 -12.87 -8.99
C LYS A 114 -10.76 -11.86 -8.05
N LEU A 115 -10.06 -12.33 -7.01
CA LEU A 115 -9.35 -11.46 -6.08
C LEU A 115 -8.16 -10.79 -6.79
N GLN A 116 -7.45 -11.53 -7.62
CA GLN A 116 -6.38 -10.97 -8.44
C GLN A 116 -6.87 -9.81 -9.31
N GLU A 117 -7.98 -10.01 -10.01
CA GLU A 117 -8.56 -8.97 -10.88
C GLU A 117 -8.97 -7.72 -10.10
N ARG A 118 -9.58 -7.89 -8.92
CA ARG A 118 -9.94 -6.74 -8.07
C ARG A 118 -8.74 -5.88 -7.70
N ILE A 119 -7.65 -6.51 -7.30
CA ILE A 119 -6.42 -5.79 -6.95
C ILE A 119 -5.86 -5.07 -8.17
N MET A 120 -5.84 -5.72 -9.33
CA MET A 120 -5.36 -5.12 -10.58
C MET A 120 -6.20 -3.89 -10.96
N GLU A 121 -7.51 -3.94 -10.81
CA GLU A 121 -8.40 -2.82 -11.07
C GLU A 121 -8.13 -1.64 -10.14
N ILE A 122 -7.97 -1.90 -8.84
CA ILE A 122 -7.66 -0.86 -7.86
C ILE A 122 -6.32 -0.19 -8.19
N CYS A 123 -5.35 -0.94 -8.69
CA CYS A 123 -4.05 -0.43 -9.09
C CYS A 123 -4.03 0.24 -10.47
N ASP A 124 -5.18 0.34 -11.15
CA ASP A 124 -5.31 0.86 -12.52
C ASP A 124 -4.49 0.05 -13.53
N LEU A 125 -4.29 -1.24 -13.28
CA LEU A 125 -3.53 -2.15 -14.14
C LEU A 125 -4.42 -3.11 -14.93
N ALA A 126 -5.72 -3.17 -14.63
CA ALA A 126 -6.64 -4.01 -15.39
C ALA A 126 -6.81 -3.45 -16.81
N LYS A 127 -6.73 -4.34 -17.80
CA LYS A 127 -6.98 -3.95 -19.18
C LYS A 127 -8.46 -3.55 -19.32
N LYS A 128 -8.70 -2.34 -19.80
CA LYS A 128 -10.05 -1.95 -20.18
C LYS A 128 -10.48 -2.85 -21.35
N ARG A 129 -11.51 -3.64 -21.11
CA ARG A 129 -12.14 -4.43 -22.17
C ARG A 129 -13.15 -3.53 -22.89
N PHE A 130 -12.91 -3.34 -24.13
CA PHE A 130 -13.86 -2.69 -25.01
C PHE A 130 -14.81 -3.71 -25.61
#